data_98f72e02183adeaa457975ddc683edad
#
_entry.id   98f72e02183adeaa457975ddc683edad
#
_cell.length_a   1.000
_cell.length_b   1.000
_cell.length_c   1.000
_cell.angle_alpha   90.00
_cell.angle_beta   90.00
_cell.angle_gamma   90.00
#
_symmetry.space_group_name_H-M   'P 1'
#
loop_
_entity.id
_entity.type
_entity.pdbx_description
1 polymer ?
#
loop_
_entity_poly.entity_id
_entity_poly.type
_entity_poly.pdbx_seq_one_letter_code
_entity_poly.pdbx_strand_id
1 'polypeptide(L)'
;IEKIKRVRNHPCIAVWCGNNEGWPEPPLDNWLKENIATFDANDRRYQSNSHEGDLSGSGLWGNHDPRWYFTAYPTSLGGTPGWGFRTEIGTAVFPNYESFRKFMPADKQWPRNEMWDKHFFGPWAFNATPDQYDAAIAERYGKPENIEEYCRKAQLLNIETNQAMYEGWLDHMWEDASGIITWMGQSAYPSMVWQTYDYYYDLTGAFWGARKACEPLHIQWNPLTNSVKVVNTTSRDQEHLTAEVAVYNSDGSEVETLRCRQKISAYSNTATHCFTIPFYKHVTDIAQNKPVVVSSTENGRPEDVTDRNEGTRWASQTGDNEWLYIDLQQPVNIYGVGLNWETAYGKEYKIQVSNDAQHWQDVYHVQSGKTGKQDLFFDDVKARYVK
;
A
#
# COMPACT_ATOMS: atom_id res chain seq x y z
N ILE A 1 -15.66 -21.87 28.51
CA ILE A 1 -15.13 -21.68 29.88
C ILE A 1 -13.71 -22.26 29.98
N GLU A 2 -13.51 -23.51 29.66
CA GLU A 2 -12.19 -24.17 29.84
C GLU A 2 -11.07 -23.53 29.02
N LYS A 3 -11.33 -23.07 27.80
CA LYS A 3 -10.35 -22.33 27.00
C LYS A 3 -9.94 -21.02 27.70
N ILE A 4 -10.90 -20.27 28.22
CA ILE A 4 -10.62 -19.03 28.94
C ILE A 4 -9.73 -19.31 30.16
N LYS A 5 -10.11 -20.25 31.00
CA LYS A 5 -9.34 -20.63 32.20
C LYS A 5 -7.92 -21.09 31.87
N ARG A 6 -7.74 -21.81 30.75
CA ARG A 6 -6.43 -22.32 30.31
C ARG A 6 -5.47 -21.20 29.94
N VAL A 7 -5.94 -20.16 29.25
CA VAL A 7 -5.05 -19.16 28.64
C VAL A 7 -5.08 -17.79 29.30
N ARG A 8 -6.06 -17.49 30.18
CA ARG A 8 -6.24 -16.17 30.80
C ARG A 8 -5.02 -15.62 31.53
N ASN A 9 -4.13 -16.50 32.02
CA ASN A 9 -2.92 -16.09 32.74
C ASN A 9 -1.74 -15.78 31.80
N HIS A 10 -1.94 -15.87 30.47
CA HIS A 10 -0.90 -15.52 29.51
C HIS A 10 -0.98 -14.03 29.14
N PRO A 11 0.06 -13.22 29.40
CA PRO A 11 0.05 -11.78 29.17
C PRO A 11 -0.02 -11.42 27.67
N CYS A 12 0.25 -12.35 26.76
CA CYS A 12 0.15 -12.15 25.33
C CYS A 12 -1.29 -12.15 24.79
N ILE A 13 -2.29 -12.52 25.60
CA ILE A 13 -3.69 -12.41 25.21
C ILE A 13 -4.12 -10.95 25.37
N ALA A 14 -4.40 -10.27 24.25
CA ALA A 14 -4.82 -8.88 24.25
C ALA A 14 -6.35 -8.70 24.10
N VAL A 15 -6.98 -9.49 23.24
CA VAL A 15 -8.40 -9.38 22.89
C VAL A 15 -9.02 -10.77 22.78
N TRP A 16 -10.25 -10.90 23.21
CA TRP A 16 -11.10 -12.05 22.93
C TRP A 16 -12.02 -11.73 21.76
N CYS A 17 -11.96 -12.54 20.69
CA CYS A 17 -12.83 -12.38 19.53
C CYS A 17 -13.87 -13.51 19.51
N GLY A 18 -15.15 -13.14 19.38
CA GLY A 18 -16.27 -14.09 19.48
C GLY A 18 -16.50 -14.90 18.22
N ASN A 19 -16.35 -14.29 17.06
CA ASN A 19 -16.61 -14.94 15.78
C ASN A 19 -15.79 -14.31 14.64
N ASN A 20 -15.65 -15.05 13.55
CA ASN A 20 -15.02 -14.57 12.34
C ASN A 20 -16.01 -13.80 11.47
N GLU A 21 -15.67 -12.57 11.07
CA GLU A 21 -16.36 -11.70 10.10
C GLU A 21 -17.88 -11.48 10.32
N GLY A 22 -18.47 -12.07 11.32
CA GLY A 22 -19.88 -11.96 11.65
C GLY A 22 -20.10 -11.98 13.15
N TRP A 23 -21.32 -11.73 13.58
CA TRP A 23 -21.71 -11.81 14.98
C TRP A 23 -22.02 -13.26 15.39
N PRO A 24 -21.61 -13.69 16.59
CA PRO A 24 -22.09 -14.95 17.11
C PRO A 24 -23.63 -14.95 17.21
N GLU A 25 -24.26 -16.04 16.76
CA GLU A 25 -25.72 -16.18 16.83
C GLU A 25 -26.22 -16.13 18.28
N PRO A 26 -27.35 -15.47 18.55
CA PRO A 26 -27.97 -15.48 19.86
C PRO A 26 -28.36 -16.90 20.30
N PRO A 27 -28.13 -17.26 21.59
CA PRO A 27 -27.64 -16.42 22.70
C PRO A 27 -26.12 -16.42 22.89
N LEU A 28 -25.35 -16.96 21.93
CA LEU A 28 -23.93 -17.28 22.09
C LEU A 28 -23.08 -16.03 22.39
N ASP A 29 -23.35 -14.89 21.74
CA ASP A 29 -22.56 -13.67 21.97
C ASP A 29 -22.65 -13.20 23.44
N ASN A 30 -23.85 -13.20 24.01
CA ASN A 30 -24.07 -12.86 25.42
C ASN A 30 -23.37 -13.84 26.36
N TRP A 31 -23.46 -15.13 26.09
CA TRP A 31 -22.78 -16.15 26.90
C TRP A 31 -21.26 -16.01 26.81
N LEU A 32 -20.69 -15.65 25.68
CA LEU A 32 -19.26 -15.39 25.55
C LEU A 32 -18.84 -14.18 26.38
N LYS A 33 -19.59 -13.08 26.31
CA LYS A 33 -19.35 -11.88 27.14
C LYS A 33 -19.39 -12.19 28.63
N GLU A 34 -20.43 -12.85 29.08
CA GLU A 34 -20.62 -13.22 30.50
C GLU A 34 -19.51 -14.15 31.00
N ASN A 35 -19.13 -15.16 30.19
CA ASN A 35 -18.09 -16.10 30.58
C ASN A 35 -16.70 -15.43 30.62
N ILE A 36 -16.40 -14.54 29.68
CA ILE A 36 -15.13 -13.82 29.69
C ILE A 36 -15.06 -12.87 30.89
N ALA A 37 -16.11 -12.07 31.11
CA ALA A 37 -16.20 -11.22 32.29
C ALA A 37 -16.07 -12.01 33.62
N THR A 38 -16.65 -13.19 33.70
CA THR A 38 -16.62 -14.03 34.91
C THR A 38 -15.24 -14.70 35.12
N PHE A 39 -14.62 -15.20 34.08
CA PHE A 39 -13.46 -16.08 34.21
C PHE A 39 -12.12 -15.44 33.82
N ASP A 40 -12.13 -14.25 33.18
CA ASP A 40 -10.91 -13.49 32.85
C ASP A 40 -10.82 -12.15 33.59
N ALA A 41 -11.48 -12.04 34.76
CA ALA A 41 -11.45 -10.87 35.63
C ALA A 41 -11.77 -9.51 34.94
N ASN A 42 -12.31 -9.54 33.73
CA ASN A 42 -12.66 -8.36 32.92
C ASN A 42 -11.45 -7.46 32.55
N ASP A 43 -10.25 -8.04 32.52
CA ASP A 43 -9.01 -7.32 32.20
C ASP A 43 -8.85 -7.11 30.69
N ARG A 44 -9.45 -7.97 29.88
CA ARG A 44 -9.29 -7.96 28.43
C ARG A 44 -10.61 -7.66 27.73
N ARG A 45 -10.46 -6.93 26.65
CA ARG A 45 -11.61 -6.61 25.80
C ARG A 45 -12.19 -7.85 25.14
N TYR A 46 -13.51 -7.93 25.11
CA TYR A 46 -14.25 -8.83 24.23
C TYR A 46 -14.77 -8.06 23.02
N GLN A 47 -14.50 -8.58 21.84
CA GLN A 47 -15.00 -8.10 20.55
C GLN A 47 -15.86 -9.19 19.91
N SER A 48 -17.11 -8.90 19.57
CA SER A 48 -18.06 -9.91 19.10
C SER A 48 -17.66 -10.51 17.75
N ASN A 49 -17.08 -9.71 16.86
CA ASN A 49 -16.60 -10.21 15.57
C ASN A 49 -15.22 -9.60 15.21
N SER A 50 -14.57 -10.16 14.18
CA SER A 50 -13.21 -9.82 13.81
C SER A 50 -13.07 -8.59 12.94
N HIS A 51 -14.14 -7.96 12.46
CA HIS A 51 -14.05 -6.83 11.54
C HIS A 51 -14.91 -5.61 11.92
N GLU A 52 -15.32 -5.49 13.15
CA GLU A 52 -16.09 -4.34 13.65
C GLU A 52 -15.48 -3.75 14.91
N GLY A 53 -15.92 -2.55 15.27
CA GLY A 53 -15.45 -1.83 16.43
C GLY A 53 -14.02 -1.31 16.23
N ASP A 54 -13.11 -1.68 17.13
CA ASP A 54 -11.71 -1.25 17.05
C ASP A 54 -10.83 -2.17 16.19
N LEU A 55 -11.41 -3.23 15.65
CA LEU A 55 -10.76 -4.09 14.68
C LEU A 55 -11.09 -3.59 13.27
N SER A 56 -10.08 -3.34 12.47
CA SER A 56 -10.26 -2.69 11.16
C SER A 56 -10.62 -3.65 10.01
N GLY A 57 -11.04 -4.87 10.35
CA GLY A 57 -11.64 -5.80 9.41
C GLY A 57 -10.70 -6.61 8.56
N SER A 58 -11.17 -7.08 7.42
CA SER A 58 -10.48 -7.98 6.53
C SER A 58 -10.15 -7.33 5.17
N GLY A 59 -9.06 -7.78 4.54
CA GLY A 59 -8.47 -7.22 3.32
C GLY A 59 -7.42 -6.12 3.64
N LEU A 60 -6.70 -5.63 2.71
CA LEU A 60 -6.77 -5.76 1.26
C LEU A 60 -6.48 -7.19 0.79
N TRP A 61 -7.16 -7.60 -0.29
CA TRP A 61 -6.93 -8.87 -0.96
C TRP A 61 -6.38 -8.61 -2.36
N GLY A 62 -5.57 -9.56 -2.88
CA GLY A 62 -4.95 -9.44 -4.18
C GLY A 62 -3.55 -8.82 -4.15
N ASN A 63 -2.87 -8.87 -5.29
CA ASN A 63 -1.51 -8.33 -5.47
C ASN A 63 -1.60 -6.96 -6.15
N HIS A 64 -1.81 -5.94 -5.34
CA HIS A 64 -1.87 -4.56 -5.81
C HIS A 64 -0.48 -3.98 -6.06
N ASP A 65 -0.43 -2.84 -6.74
CA ASP A 65 0.77 -2.02 -6.79
C ASP A 65 1.23 -1.70 -5.34
N PRO A 66 2.53 -1.80 -5.02
CA PRO A 66 3.04 -1.49 -3.68
C PRO A 66 2.56 -0.16 -3.10
N ARG A 67 2.35 0.86 -3.92
CA ARG A 67 1.82 2.16 -3.49
C ARG A 67 0.46 2.07 -2.78
N TRP A 68 -0.38 1.12 -3.16
CA TRP A 68 -1.71 0.94 -2.59
C TRP A 68 -1.69 0.63 -1.10
N TYR A 69 -0.66 -0.06 -0.63
CA TYR A 69 -0.54 -0.42 0.78
C TYR A 69 -0.13 0.75 1.68
N PHE A 70 0.19 1.91 1.10
CA PHE A 70 0.46 3.15 1.83
C PHE A 70 -0.72 4.13 1.80
N THR A 71 -1.86 3.77 1.20
CA THR A 71 -3.08 4.56 1.22
C THR A 71 -3.98 4.13 2.37
N ALA A 72 -4.68 5.08 3.02
CA ALA A 72 -5.75 4.79 3.99
C ALA A 72 -6.97 4.18 3.27
N TYR A 73 -6.82 2.98 2.71
CA TYR A 73 -7.80 2.43 1.80
C TYR A 73 -8.91 1.68 2.51
N PRO A 74 -10.14 1.72 1.93
CA PRO A 74 -11.30 1.10 2.53
C PRO A 74 -11.13 -0.41 2.66
N THR A 75 -11.80 -0.96 3.62
CA THR A 75 -11.94 -2.39 3.80
C THR A 75 -12.72 -3.02 2.65
N SER A 76 -12.37 -4.23 2.30
CA SER A 76 -13.09 -4.97 1.27
C SER A 76 -14.41 -5.55 1.74
N LEU A 77 -14.56 -5.88 3.00
CA LEU A 77 -15.74 -6.58 3.55
C LEU A 77 -16.17 -5.97 4.88
N GLY A 78 -16.98 -4.92 4.82
CA GLY A 78 -17.77 -4.46 5.95
C GLY A 78 -17.04 -3.90 7.17
N GLY A 79 -15.72 -3.89 7.18
CA GLY A 79 -14.94 -3.38 8.30
C GLY A 79 -14.77 -1.86 8.29
N THR A 80 -14.21 -1.32 9.34
CA THR A 80 -13.91 0.10 9.45
C THR A 80 -12.82 0.51 8.46
N PRO A 81 -13.03 1.52 7.62
CA PRO A 81 -11.99 2.05 6.74
C PRO A 81 -10.78 2.53 7.53
N GLY A 82 -9.58 2.40 6.92
CA GLY A 82 -8.36 2.92 7.54
C GLY A 82 -7.44 1.84 8.08
N TRP A 83 -6.45 2.28 8.84
CA TRP A 83 -5.35 1.45 9.31
C TRP A 83 -5.76 0.53 10.47
N GLY A 84 -5.83 1.02 11.68
CA GLY A 84 -6.26 0.28 12.87
C GLY A 84 -5.49 -1.02 13.12
N PHE A 85 -6.17 -1.98 13.75
CA PHE A 85 -5.71 -3.36 13.89
C PHE A 85 -6.43 -4.24 12.87
N ARG A 86 -5.73 -4.64 11.82
CA ARG A 86 -6.26 -5.45 10.73
C ARG A 86 -6.17 -6.94 11.07
N THR A 87 -7.32 -7.58 11.19
CA THR A 87 -7.40 -8.98 11.62
C THR A 87 -7.13 -9.98 10.50
N GLU A 88 -7.32 -9.57 9.26
CA GLU A 88 -7.01 -10.39 8.09
C GLU A 88 -6.55 -9.50 6.94
N ILE A 89 -5.37 -9.76 6.43
CA ILE A 89 -4.83 -9.12 5.23
C ILE A 89 -3.98 -10.14 4.47
N GLY A 90 -4.09 -10.18 3.15
CA GLY A 90 -3.34 -11.18 2.40
C GLY A 90 -3.37 -10.98 0.90
N THR A 91 -2.55 -11.75 0.22
CA THR A 91 -2.42 -11.75 -1.22
C THR A 91 -2.43 -13.17 -1.76
N ALA A 92 -2.68 -13.33 -3.07
CA ALA A 92 -2.34 -14.58 -3.74
C ALA A 92 -0.83 -14.81 -3.64
N VAL A 93 -0.43 -16.02 -3.30
CA VAL A 93 0.97 -16.41 -3.13
C VAL A 93 1.24 -17.71 -3.85
N PHE A 94 2.06 -17.64 -4.87
CA PHE A 94 2.44 -18.81 -5.65
C PHE A 94 3.63 -19.53 -4.99
N PRO A 95 3.65 -20.88 -4.93
CA PRO A 95 4.80 -21.60 -4.40
C PRO A 95 6.02 -21.46 -5.33
N ASN A 96 7.20 -21.80 -4.83
CA ASN A 96 8.35 -21.94 -5.70
C ASN A 96 8.22 -23.17 -6.62
N TYR A 97 9.05 -23.26 -7.66
CA TYR A 97 8.95 -24.33 -8.64
C TYR A 97 9.18 -25.71 -8.02
N GLU A 98 10.08 -25.81 -7.05
CA GLU A 98 10.42 -27.08 -6.41
C GLU A 98 9.23 -27.69 -5.65
N SER A 99 8.41 -26.85 -5.06
CA SER A 99 7.17 -27.26 -4.40
C SER A 99 6.03 -27.47 -5.38
N PHE A 100 5.88 -26.59 -6.37
CA PHE A 100 4.83 -26.68 -7.39
C PHE A 100 4.86 -28.03 -8.13
N ARG A 101 6.03 -28.46 -8.57
CA ARG A 101 6.19 -29.73 -9.30
C ARG A 101 5.92 -31.00 -8.48
N LYS A 102 5.84 -30.89 -7.14
CA LYS A 102 5.53 -32.05 -6.28
C LYS A 102 4.05 -32.44 -6.34
N PHE A 103 3.17 -31.51 -6.65
CA PHE A 103 1.73 -31.74 -6.68
C PHE A 103 1.09 -31.54 -8.06
N MET A 104 1.76 -30.88 -8.99
CA MET A 104 1.23 -30.61 -10.31
C MET A 104 1.79 -31.63 -11.32
N PRO A 105 0.94 -32.43 -11.98
CA PRO A 105 1.38 -33.35 -13.02
C PRO A 105 2.17 -32.64 -14.12
N ALA A 106 3.22 -33.27 -14.65
CA ALA A 106 4.15 -32.65 -15.60
C ALA A 106 3.47 -32.06 -16.83
N ASP A 107 2.46 -32.75 -17.37
CA ASP A 107 1.66 -32.32 -18.53
C ASP A 107 0.63 -31.21 -18.20
N LYS A 108 0.46 -30.88 -16.92
CA LYS A 108 -0.46 -29.85 -16.41
C LYS A 108 0.24 -28.65 -15.78
N GLN A 109 1.58 -28.62 -15.78
CA GLN A 109 2.34 -27.55 -15.15
C GLN A 109 2.23 -26.22 -15.90
N TRP A 110 2.12 -26.25 -17.23
CA TRP A 110 2.07 -25.04 -18.06
C TRP A 110 1.36 -25.27 -19.40
N PRO A 111 0.62 -24.30 -19.94
CA PRO A 111 0.15 -23.06 -19.26
C PRO A 111 -0.92 -23.34 -18.20
N ARG A 112 -1.41 -22.30 -17.50
CA ARG A 112 -2.52 -22.40 -16.53
C ARG A 112 -3.71 -23.13 -17.14
N ASN A 113 -4.28 -24.06 -16.40
CA ASN A 113 -5.35 -24.94 -16.85
C ASN A 113 -6.25 -25.39 -15.68
N GLU A 114 -7.23 -26.26 -15.95
CA GLU A 114 -8.20 -26.75 -14.98
C GLU A 114 -7.60 -27.48 -13.76
N MET A 115 -6.37 -27.99 -13.87
CA MET A 115 -5.71 -28.60 -12.72
C MET A 115 -5.25 -27.55 -11.71
N TRP A 116 -4.90 -26.34 -12.17
CA TRP A 116 -4.57 -25.23 -11.28
C TRP A 116 -5.79 -24.82 -10.46
N ASP A 117 -7.01 -24.90 -11.01
CA ASP A 117 -8.26 -24.63 -10.26
C ASP A 117 -8.44 -25.60 -9.10
N LYS A 118 -8.02 -26.88 -9.26
CA LYS A 118 -8.04 -27.89 -8.18
C LYS A 118 -7.10 -27.54 -7.03
N HIS A 119 -6.08 -26.74 -7.29
CA HIS A 119 -5.12 -26.23 -6.34
C HIS A 119 -5.36 -24.78 -5.97
N PHE A 120 -6.60 -24.32 -6.09
CA PHE A 120 -7.09 -23.01 -5.68
C PHE A 120 -6.47 -21.83 -6.46
N PHE A 121 -6.28 -21.98 -7.77
CA PHE A 121 -5.76 -20.91 -8.64
C PHE A 121 -6.53 -20.85 -9.97
N GLY A 122 -7.81 -20.58 -9.88
CA GLY A 122 -8.76 -20.48 -10.99
C GLY A 122 -9.98 -19.66 -10.62
N PRO A 123 -11.12 -19.84 -11.29
CA PRO A 123 -12.33 -19.05 -11.07
C PRO A 123 -12.89 -19.10 -9.63
N TRP A 124 -12.56 -20.15 -8.90
CA TRP A 124 -12.94 -20.34 -7.50
C TRP A 124 -11.95 -19.77 -6.50
N ALA A 125 -10.82 -19.27 -6.96
CA ALA A 125 -9.82 -18.63 -6.12
C ALA A 125 -10.28 -17.22 -5.75
N PHE A 126 -11.38 -17.15 -5.03
CA PHE A 126 -11.98 -15.93 -4.52
C PHE A 126 -10.90 -15.03 -3.90
N ASN A 127 -10.88 -13.76 -4.21
CA ASN A 127 -9.85 -12.80 -3.80
C ASN A 127 -8.41 -13.06 -4.29
N ALA A 128 -8.07 -14.24 -4.79
CA ALA A 128 -6.76 -14.50 -5.39
C ALA A 128 -6.66 -13.94 -6.81
N THR A 129 -7.81 -13.83 -7.49
CA THR A 129 -7.93 -13.24 -8.83
C THR A 129 -6.78 -13.62 -9.76
N PRO A 130 -6.67 -14.90 -10.21
CA PRO A 130 -5.52 -15.37 -10.99
C PRO A 130 -5.22 -14.53 -12.23
N ASP A 131 -6.24 -13.99 -12.89
CA ASP A 131 -6.04 -13.12 -14.06
C ASP A 131 -5.36 -11.80 -13.71
N GLN A 132 -5.70 -11.20 -12.55
CA GLN A 132 -5.01 -10.01 -12.05
C GLN A 132 -3.58 -10.33 -11.61
N TYR A 133 -3.35 -11.51 -11.05
CA TYR A 133 -2.03 -11.98 -10.67
C TYR A 133 -1.13 -12.16 -11.90
N ASP A 134 -1.63 -12.82 -12.94
CA ASP A 134 -0.94 -12.99 -14.22
C ASP A 134 -0.65 -11.63 -14.88
N ALA A 135 -1.62 -10.70 -14.84
CA ALA A 135 -1.45 -9.35 -15.37
C ALA A 135 -0.38 -8.57 -14.59
N ALA A 136 -0.37 -8.63 -13.27
CA ALA A 136 0.65 -7.98 -12.44
C ALA A 136 2.07 -8.52 -12.71
N ILE A 137 2.21 -9.84 -12.90
CA ILE A 137 3.49 -10.44 -13.32
C ILE A 137 3.92 -9.89 -14.69
N ALA A 138 3.00 -9.91 -15.65
CA ALA A 138 3.31 -9.50 -17.03
C ALA A 138 3.69 -8.01 -17.10
N GLU A 139 3.01 -7.16 -16.36
CA GLU A 139 3.26 -5.72 -16.30
C GLU A 139 4.61 -5.37 -15.66
N ARG A 140 4.92 -5.99 -14.53
CA ARG A 140 6.12 -5.64 -13.74
C ARG A 140 7.38 -6.34 -14.22
N TYR A 141 7.29 -7.59 -14.65
CA TYR A 141 8.45 -8.45 -14.95
C TYR A 141 8.46 -9.02 -16.36
N GLY A 142 7.48 -8.66 -17.18
CA GLY A 142 7.27 -9.22 -18.50
C GLY A 142 6.58 -10.59 -18.46
N LYS A 143 5.90 -10.94 -19.58
CA LYS A 143 5.15 -12.19 -19.71
C LYS A 143 6.08 -13.40 -19.56
N PRO A 144 5.77 -14.37 -18.70
CA PRO A 144 6.58 -15.58 -18.56
C PRO A 144 6.35 -16.53 -19.74
N GLU A 145 7.40 -17.24 -20.14
CA GLU A 145 7.37 -18.20 -21.26
C GLU A 145 7.18 -19.65 -20.80
N ASN A 146 7.48 -19.95 -19.54
CA ASN A 146 7.39 -21.28 -18.97
C ASN A 146 7.12 -21.21 -17.45
N ILE A 147 6.85 -22.38 -16.86
CA ILE A 147 6.50 -22.49 -15.44
C ILE A 147 7.63 -22.06 -14.49
N GLU A 148 8.89 -22.35 -14.81
CA GLU A 148 10.00 -21.99 -13.94
C GLU A 148 10.16 -20.46 -13.88
N GLU A 149 10.04 -19.81 -15.04
CA GLU A 149 10.06 -18.36 -15.12
C GLU A 149 8.84 -17.74 -14.41
N TYR A 150 7.65 -18.33 -14.59
CA TYR A 150 6.45 -17.92 -13.87
C TYR A 150 6.67 -17.97 -12.37
N CYS A 151 7.15 -19.09 -11.83
CA CYS A 151 7.42 -19.25 -10.42
C CYS A 151 8.42 -18.19 -9.91
N ARG A 152 9.50 -17.91 -10.63
CA ARG A 152 10.48 -16.88 -10.24
C ARG A 152 9.86 -15.47 -10.19
N LYS A 153 9.11 -15.09 -11.22
CA LYS A 153 8.42 -13.79 -11.28
C LYS A 153 7.34 -13.68 -10.22
N ALA A 154 6.63 -14.77 -9.94
CA ALA A 154 5.67 -14.85 -8.85
C ALA A 154 6.30 -14.63 -7.47
N GLN A 155 7.51 -15.18 -7.22
CA GLN A 155 8.22 -14.90 -5.97
C GLN A 155 8.57 -13.41 -5.83
N LEU A 156 9.04 -12.75 -6.90
CA LEU A 156 9.32 -11.31 -6.88
C LEU A 156 8.06 -10.51 -6.58
N LEU A 157 6.95 -10.79 -7.26
CA LEU A 157 5.67 -10.15 -7.01
C LEU A 157 5.24 -10.28 -5.54
N ASN A 158 5.38 -11.48 -4.98
CA ASN A 158 5.00 -11.74 -3.59
C ASN A 158 5.95 -11.10 -2.57
N ILE A 159 7.25 -10.97 -2.87
CA ILE A 159 8.19 -10.23 -2.03
C ILE A 159 7.75 -8.76 -1.95
N GLU A 160 7.60 -8.09 -3.08
CA GLU A 160 7.26 -6.67 -3.14
C GLU A 160 5.91 -6.37 -2.48
N THR A 161 4.88 -7.15 -2.81
CA THR A 161 3.53 -6.94 -2.30
C THR A 161 3.47 -7.13 -0.78
N ASN A 162 4.06 -8.21 -0.27
CA ASN A 162 4.03 -8.48 1.17
C ASN A 162 4.93 -7.52 1.94
N GLN A 163 6.07 -7.12 1.41
CA GLN A 163 6.90 -6.09 2.01
C GLN A 163 6.12 -4.78 2.16
N ALA A 164 5.52 -4.29 1.07
CA ALA A 164 4.72 -3.07 1.07
C ALA A 164 3.52 -3.13 2.01
N MET A 165 2.87 -4.29 2.12
CA MET A 165 1.76 -4.53 3.04
C MET A 165 2.15 -4.25 4.50
N TYR A 166 3.28 -4.76 4.94
CA TYR A 166 3.77 -4.53 6.30
C TYR A 166 4.34 -3.12 6.48
N GLU A 167 5.11 -2.62 5.51
CA GLU A 167 5.68 -1.28 5.55
C GLU A 167 4.60 -0.19 5.59
N GLY A 168 3.47 -0.36 4.91
CA GLY A 168 2.33 0.54 4.96
C GLY A 168 1.80 0.70 6.39
N TRP A 169 1.64 -0.41 7.13
CA TRP A 169 1.23 -0.35 8.55
C TRP A 169 2.31 0.25 9.45
N LEU A 170 3.57 -0.09 9.22
CA LEU A 170 4.68 0.48 9.97
C LEU A 170 4.87 1.98 9.69
N ASP A 171 4.50 2.46 8.50
CA ASP A 171 4.52 3.89 8.17
C ASP A 171 3.59 4.72 9.05
N HIS A 172 2.49 4.10 9.49
CA HIS A 172 1.45 4.68 10.35
C HIS A 172 1.52 4.20 11.81
N MET A 173 2.63 3.57 12.22
CA MET A 173 2.78 2.95 13.54
C MET A 173 2.52 3.94 14.66
N TRP A 174 1.51 3.62 15.48
CA TRP A 174 0.99 4.35 16.64
C TRP A 174 0.30 5.69 16.34
N GLU A 175 0.23 6.13 15.09
CA GLU A 175 -0.62 7.24 14.71
C GLU A 175 -2.07 6.76 14.58
N ASP A 176 -2.33 5.90 13.61
CA ASP A 176 -3.64 5.31 13.35
C ASP A 176 -3.56 3.81 12.96
N ALA A 177 -2.37 3.21 13.02
CA ALA A 177 -2.11 1.79 12.84
C ALA A 177 -1.55 1.14 14.11
N SER A 178 -2.08 -0.03 14.48
CA SER A 178 -1.64 -0.79 15.67
C SER A 178 -1.19 -2.21 15.37
N GLY A 179 -1.54 -2.77 14.22
CA GLY A 179 -1.05 -4.09 13.82
C GLY A 179 -1.83 -4.74 12.70
N ILE A 180 -1.26 -5.82 12.17
CA ILE A 180 -1.88 -6.67 11.16
C ILE A 180 -1.70 -8.14 11.49
N ILE A 181 -2.67 -8.96 11.08
CA ILE A 181 -2.58 -10.42 11.08
C ILE A 181 -2.75 -10.90 9.64
N THR A 182 -1.75 -11.63 9.14
CA THR A 182 -1.75 -12.09 7.75
C THR A 182 -2.65 -13.32 7.57
N TRP A 183 -3.54 -13.27 6.62
CA TRP A 183 -4.27 -14.41 6.11
C TRP A 183 -3.54 -14.93 4.85
N MET A 184 -2.84 -16.10 4.90
CA MET A 184 -2.66 -16.95 6.08
C MET A 184 -1.24 -17.50 6.12
N GLY A 185 -0.92 -18.25 7.19
CA GLY A 185 0.40 -18.82 7.39
C GLY A 185 0.70 -19.97 6.42
N GLN A 186 -0.18 -20.99 6.39
CA GLN A 186 0.05 -22.22 5.65
C GLN A 186 -1.26 -22.83 5.15
N SER A 187 -1.21 -23.44 3.98
CA SER A 187 -2.34 -24.15 3.37
C SER A 187 -2.54 -25.54 4.01
N ALA A 188 -3.80 -25.97 4.09
CA ALA A 188 -4.15 -27.32 4.59
C ALA A 188 -3.89 -28.43 3.56
N TYR A 189 -3.68 -28.10 2.30
CA TYR A 189 -3.33 -29.02 1.20
C TYR A 189 -2.45 -28.25 0.18
N PRO A 190 -1.76 -28.94 -0.74
CA PRO A 190 -0.97 -28.27 -1.76
C PRO A 190 -1.83 -27.32 -2.60
N SER A 191 -1.63 -26.01 -2.44
CA SER A 191 -2.40 -24.97 -3.10
C SER A 191 -1.53 -23.76 -3.45
N MET A 192 -2.09 -22.81 -4.18
CA MET A 192 -1.39 -21.67 -4.77
C MET A 192 -1.97 -20.33 -4.32
N VAL A 193 -2.40 -20.25 -3.04
CA VAL A 193 -3.02 -19.00 -2.54
C VAL A 193 -2.83 -18.81 -1.04
N TRP A 194 -2.72 -17.54 -0.63
CA TRP A 194 -2.71 -17.06 0.77
C TRP A 194 -1.80 -17.85 1.70
N GLN A 195 -0.53 -18.00 1.33
CA GLN A 195 0.39 -18.79 2.13
C GLN A 195 1.74 -18.10 2.30
N THR A 196 2.15 -17.91 3.54
CA THR A 196 3.51 -17.46 3.88
C THR A 196 4.49 -18.62 3.73
N TYR A 197 4.06 -19.81 4.18
CA TYR A 197 4.73 -21.11 3.99
C TYR A 197 3.87 -21.97 3.08
N ASP A 198 4.46 -22.63 2.11
CA ASP A 198 3.71 -23.57 1.30
C ASP A 198 3.38 -24.85 2.08
N TYR A 199 2.58 -25.73 1.47
CA TYR A 199 2.18 -27.00 2.10
C TYR A 199 3.37 -27.85 2.55
N TYR A 200 4.51 -27.75 1.87
CA TYR A 200 5.72 -28.51 2.14
C TYR A 200 6.66 -27.83 3.13
N TYR A 201 6.20 -26.77 3.79
CA TYR A 201 6.98 -25.94 4.73
C TYR A 201 8.13 -25.17 4.09
N ASP A 202 8.09 -24.98 2.77
CA ASP A 202 9.06 -24.14 2.09
C ASP A 202 8.63 -22.66 2.15
N LEU A 203 9.62 -21.77 2.15
CA LEU A 203 9.41 -20.35 2.29
C LEU A 203 9.04 -19.74 0.94
N THR A 204 7.95 -19.00 0.91
CA THR A 204 7.53 -18.26 -0.29
C THR A 204 8.06 -16.83 -0.31
N GLY A 205 7.87 -16.13 -1.44
CA GLY A 205 8.14 -14.70 -1.53
C GLY A 205 7.43 -13.87 -0.46
N ALA A 206 6.22 -14.28 -0.06
CA ALA A 206 5.48 -13.61 1.01
C ALA A 206 6.23 -13.62 2.35
N PHE A 207 6.87 -14.75 2.71
CA PHE A 207 7.71 -14.81 3.90
C PHE A 207 8.89 -13.84 3.83
N TRP A 208 9.57 -13.80 2.70
CA TRP A 208 10.76 -12.95 2.55
C TRP A 208 10.43 -11.46 2.56
N GLY A 209 9.31 -11.06 1.94
CA GLY A 209 8.80 -9.69 1.99
C GLY A 209 8.43 -9.28 3.41
N ALA A 210 7.62 -10.08 4.10
CA ALA A 210 7.24 -9.85 5.49
C ALA A 210 8.45 -9.78 6.43
N ARG A 211 9.39 -10.74 6.30
CA ARG A 211 10.63 -10.74 7.08
C ARG A 211 11.43 -9.47 6.90
N LYS A 212 11.55 -8.98 5.65
CA LYS A 212 12.28 -7.75 5.35
C LYS A 212 11.65 -6.53 6.01
N ALA A 213 10.35 -6.36 5.87
CA ALA A 213 9.62 -5.24 6.49
C ALA A 213 9.62 -5.30 8.03
N CYS A 214 9.65 -6.51 8.61
CA CYS A 214 9.63 -6.72 10.06
C CYS A 214 11.03 -6.79 10.70
N GLU A 215 12.10 -6.36 10.04
CA GLU A 215 13.40 -6.22 10.69
C GLU A 215 13.28 -5.27 11.90
N PRO A 216 13.84 -5.61 13.06
CA PRO A 216 13.65 -4.81 14.29
C PRO A 216 14.14 -3.36 14.16
N LEU A 217 15.12 -3.11 13.32
CA LEU A 217 15.54 -1.80 12.87
C LEU A 217 15.50 -1.79 11.34
N HIS A 218 14.54 -1.09 10.78
CA HIS A 218 14.20 -1.14 9.36
C HIS A 218 14.17 0.27 8.75
N ILE A 219 14.71 0.43 7.56
CA ILE A 219 14.54 1.65 6.76
C ILE A 219 13.57 1.37 5.63
N GLN A 220 12.59 2.23 5.47
CA GLN A 220 11.55 2.09 4.44
C GLN A 220 11.30 3.40 3.69
N TRP A 221 10.77 3.25 2.49
CA TRP A 221 10.35 4.32 1.62
C TRP A 221 8.85 4.27 1.37
N ASN A 222 8.18 5.38 1.61
CA ASN A 222 6.77 5.52 1.24
C ASN A 222 6.68 6.06 -0.20
N PRO A 223 6.21 5.25 -1.16
CA PRO A 223 6.19 5.64 -2.58
C PRO A 223 5.15 6.70 -2.94
N LEU A 224 4.19 7.01 -2.05
CA LEU A 224 3.20 8.07 -2.27
C LEU A 224 3.76 9.44 -1.90
N THR A 225 4.48 9.52 -0.79
CA THR A 225 4.98 10.78 -0.25
C THR A 225 6.47 10.99 -0.54
N ASN A 226 7.15 9.97 -1.07
CA ASN A 226 8.60 9.90 -1.23
C ASN A 226 9.36 10.06 0.08
N SER A 227 8.69 9.93 1.22
CA SER A 227 9.34 10.01 2.52
C SER A 227 10.09 8.72 2.84
N VAL A 228 11.22 8.88 3.50
CA VAL A 228 12.03 7.78 4.04
C VAL A 228 11.95 7.85 5.56
N LYS A 229 11.60 6.72 6.17
CA LYS A 229 11.51 6.56 7.62
C LYS A 229 12.40 5.44 8.10
N VAL A 230 12.94 5.56 9.31
CA VAL A 230 13.52 4.44 10.05
C VAL A 230 12.51 3.99 11.11
N VAL A 231 12.14 2.73 11.04
CA VAL A 231 11.26 2.06 12.00
C VAL A 231 12.13 1.29 13.00
N ASN A 232 11.96 1.58 14.27
CA ASN A 232 12.62 0.88 15.36
C ASN A 232 11.55 0.22 16.24
N THR A 233 11.36 -1.09 16.10
CA THR A 233 10.40 -1.86 16.91
C THR A 233 11.03 -2.44 18.18
N THR A 234 12.30 -2.12 18.45
CA THR A 234 12.99 -2.57 19.67
C THR A 234 12.61 -1.73 20.87
N SER A 235 12.90 -2.22 22.07
CA SER A 235 12.69 -1.50 23.34
C SER A 235 13.83 -0.52 23.69
N ARG A 236 14.73 -0.23 22.75
CA ARG A 236 15.91 0.64 22.98
C ARG A 236 16.03 1.66 21.88
N ASP A 237 16.44 2.84 22.25
CA ASP A 237 16.83 3.88 21.30
C ASP A 237 18.08 3.43 20.51
N GLN A 238 18.11 3.77 19.23
CA GLN A 238 19.24 3.51 18.34
C GLN A 238 19.81 4.86 17.91
N GLU A 239 21.01 5.15 18.39
CA GLU A 239 21.68 6.42 18.14
C GLU A 239 22.78 6.27 17.07
N HIS A 240 23.24 7.40 16.55
CA HIS A 240 24.35 7.48 15.59
C HIS A 240 24.14 6.71 14.28
N LEU A 241 22.87 6.52 13.88
CA LEU A 241 22.54 5.91 12.61
C LEU A 241 22.80 6.88 11.45
N THR A 242 23.00 6.32 10.26
CA THR A 242 22.99 7.08 9.01
C THR A 242 21.95 6.47 8.09
N ALA A 243 20.91 7.22 7.77
CA ALA A 243 19.98 6.87 6.70
C ALA A 243 20.58 7.36 5.37
N GLU A 244 20.63 6.48 4.39
CA GLU A 244 21.15 6.80 3.05
C GLU A 244 20.25 6.16 1.99
N VAL A 245 19.92 6.93 0.95
CA VAL A 245 19.23 6.48 -0.25
C VAL A 245 20.05 6.88 -1.46
N ALA A 246 20.22 5.95 -2.38
CA ALA A 246 20.75 6.19 -3.72
C ALA A 246 19.71 5.73 -4.75
N VAL A 247 19.47 6.54 -5.76
CA VAL A 247 18.52 6.26 -6.85
C VAL A 247 19.33 5.99 -8.12
N TYR A 248 18.92 4.96 -8.85
CA TYR A 248 19.58 4.53 -10.07
C TYR A 248 18.60 4.52 -11.24
N ASN A 249 19.09 4.85 -12.42
CA ASN A 249 18.39 4.62 -13.67
C ASN A 249 18.37 3.12 -13.99
N SER A 250 17.52 2.71 -14.92
CA SER A 250 17.40 1.31 -15.36
C SER A 250 18.68 0.74 -16.00
N ASP A 251 19.59 1.60 -16.47
CA ASP A 251 20.90 1.22 -17.00
C ASP A 251 21.98 1.05 -15.91
N GLY A 252 21.61 1.28 -14.62
CA GLY A 252 22.49 1.18 -13.47
C GLY A 252 23.30 2.44 -13.15
N SER A 253 23.13 3.53 -13.90
CA SER A 253 23.75 4.81 -13.58
C SER A 253 23.07 5.47 -12.38
N GLU A 254 23.86 5.98 -11.43
CA GLU A 254 23.33 6.68 -10.25
C GLU A 254 22.83 8.07 -10.63
N VAL A 255 21.67 8.44 -10.06
CA VAL A 255 21.14 9.81 -10.12
C VAL A 255 21.65 10.58 -8.90
N GLU A 256 22.88 11.11 -8.99
CA GLU A 256 23.59 11.73 -7.87
C GLU A 256 22.78 12.81 -7.12
N THR A 257 21.97 13.56 -7.84
CA THR A 257 21.11 14.62 -7.26
C THR A 257 19.94 14.10 -6.45
N LEU A 258 19.63 12.80 -6.53
CA LEU A 258 18.67 12.10 -5.69
C LEU A 258 19.32 11.32 -4.54
N ARG A 259 20.64 11.36 -4.43
CA ARG A 259 21.31 10.77 -3.27
C ARG A 259 21.02 11.60 -2.02
N CYS A 260 20.36 10.97 -1.06
CA CYS A 260 20.02 11.58 0.22
C CYS A 260 20.77 10.86 1.35
N ARG A 261 21.31 11.63 2.30
CA ARG A 261 22.01 11.08 3.46
C ARG A 261 21.79 11.96 4.68
N GLN A 262 21.42 11.34 5.80
CA GLN A 262 21.18 12.06 7.05
C GLN A 262 21.60 11.23 8.26
N LYS A 263 22.23 11.87 9.24
CA LYS A 263 22.41 11.29 10.58
C LYS A 263 21.11 11.36 11.35
N ILE A 264 20.75 10.28 12.02
CA ILE A 264 19.48 10.16 12.72
C ILE A 264 19.61 9.32 13.99
N SER A 265 18.75 9.56 14.95
CA SER A 265 18.46 8.66 16.07
C SER A 265 17.04 8.12 15.92
N ALA A 266 16.87 6.82 16.05
CA ALA A 266 15.59 6.15 16.00
C ALA A 266 15.17 5.74 17.41
N TYR A 267 14.18 6.44 17.98
CA TYR A 267 13.68 6.15 19.31
C TYR A 267 13.00 4.79 19.36
N SER A 268 12.98 4.20 20.55
CA SER A 268 12.39 2.88 20.74
C SER A 268 10.91 2.88 20.38
N ASN A 269 10.48 1.84 19.67
CA ASN A 269 9.09 1.62 19.30
C ASN A 269 8.46 2.80 18.53
N THR A 270 9.19 3.39 17.57
CA THR A 270 8.72 4.51 16.74
C THR A 270 9.09 4.35 15.26
N ALA A 271 8.36 5.06 14.41
CA ALA A 271 8.72 5.32 13.02
C ALA A 271 9.22 6.78 12.93
N THR A 272 10.51 6.97 12.64
CA THR A 272 11.17 8.28 12.61
C THR A 272 11.40 8.72 11.18
N HIS A 273 10.87 9.89 10.80
CA HIS A 273 11.12 10.48 9.48
C HIS A 273 12.58 10.91 9.35
N CYS A 274 13.21 10.54 8.24
CA CYS A 274 14.56 10.92 7.88
C CYS A 274 14.56 12.12 6.93
N PHE A 275 14.09 11.90 5.71
CA PHE A 275 14.01 12.90 4.65
C PHE A 275 12.97 12.47 3.60
N THR A 276 12.69 13.38 2.68
CA THR A 276 11.88 13.10 1.49
C THR A 276 12.77 13.11 0.26
N ILE A 277 12.71 12.07 -0.58
CA ILE A 277 13.49 11.99 -1.82
C ILE A 277 12.95 13.04 -2.80
N PRO A 278 13.80 13.97 -3.29
CA PRO A 278 13.31 15.09 -4.10
C PRO A 278 13.13 14.69 -5.57
N PHE A 279 12.33 13.69 -5.88
CA PHE A 279 12.06 13.24 -7.25
C PHE A 279 11.57 14.35 -8.17
N TYR A 280 10.87 15.36 -7.63
CA TYR A 280 10.45 16.54 -8.39
C TYR A 280 11.60 17.29 -9.08
N LYS A 281 12.84 17.10 -8.63
CA LYS A 281 14.04 17.70 -9.25
C LYS A 281 14.49 16.97 -10.53
N HIS A 282 13.95 15.79 -10.78
CA HIS A 282 14.37 14.89 -11.87
C HIS A 282 13.26 14.53 -12.84
N VAL A 283 12.00 14.81 -12.51
CA VAL A 283 10.93 14.67 -13.48
C VAL A 283 11.09 15.72 -14.56
N THR A 284 10.99 15.31 -15.80
CA THR A 284 10.84 16.24 -16.91
C THR A 284 9.52 16.97 -16.73
N ASP A 285 9.62 18.23 -16.36
CA ASP A 285 8.45 19.08 -16.29
C ASP A 285 7.97 19.37 -17.70
N ILE A 286 7.03 18.56 -18.15
CA ILE A 286 6.41 18.70 -19.47
C ILE A 286 5.44 19.86 -19.55
N ALA A 287 5.10 20.46 -18.40
CA ALA A 287 4.22 21.63 -18.30
C ALA A 287 4.99 22.97 -18.46
N GLN A 288 6.33 22.95 -18.40
CA GLN A 288 7.11 24.20 -18.47
C GLN A 288 6.80 25.02 -19.71
N ASN A 289 6.45 26.30 -19.50
CA ASN A 289 6.07 27.27 -20.53
C ASN A 289 4.90 26.82 -21.44
N LYS A 290 4.04 25.91 -20.94
CA LYS A 290 2.84 25.51 -21.68
C LYS A 290 1.69 26.47 -21.42
N PRO A 291 0.76 26.61 -22.40
CA PRO A 291 -0.41 27.45 -22.24
C PRO A 291 -1.26 27.03 -21.04
N VAL A 292 -1.71 28.00 -20.28
CA VAL A 292 -2.56 27.83 -19.09
C VAL A 292 -3.87 28.59 -19.30
N VAL A 293 -4.96 27.93 -18.96
CA VAL A 293 -6.31 28.54 -18.95
C VAL A 293 -6.84 28.45 -17.52
N VAL A 294 -7.45 29.54 -17.06
CA VAL A 294 -7.92 29.70 -15.68
C VAL A 294 -9.36 30.15 -15.62
N SER A 295 -10.06 29.83 -14.52
CA SER A 295 -11.43 30.27 -14.25
C SER A 295 -11.50 31.78 -13.98
N SER A 296 -10.54 32.31 -13.23
CA SER A 296 -10.46 33.71 -12.84
C SER A 296 -9.01 34.09 -12.50
N THR A 297 -8.73 35.37 -12.36
CA THR A 297 -7.42 35.88 -11.90
C THR A 297 -7.65 37.06 -10.98
N GLU A 298 -7.11 36.98 -9.76
CA GLU A 298 -7.01 38.12 -8.84
C GLU A 298 -5.59 38.70 -8.85
N ASN A 299 -4.57 37.84 -8.90
CA ASN A 299 -3.16 38.26 -8.87
C ASN A 299 -2.29 37.35 -9.74
N GLY A 300 -1.23 37.94 -10.32
CA GLY A 300 -0.33 37.24 -11.22
C GLY A 300 -0.92 37.02 -12.61
N ARG A 301 -0.29 36.12 -13.36
CA ARG A 301 -0.72 35.75 -14.71
C ARG A 301 -0.89 34.22 -14.79
N PRO A 302 -1.78 33.70 -15.63
CA PRO A 302 -1.92 32.27 -15.83
C PRO A 302 -0.58 31.56 -16.14
N GLU A 303 0.27 32.19 -16.96
CA GLU A 303 1.56 31.67 -17.40
C GLU A 303 2.56 31.51 -16.24
N ASP A 304 2.40 32.26 -15.16
CA ASP A 304 3.27 32.18 -13.97
C ASP A 304 3.18 30.80 -13.27
N VAL A 305 2.15 30.00 -13.60
CA VAL A 305 1.98 28.62 -13.07
C VAL A 305 3.02 27.64 -13.64
N THR A 306 3.53 27.91 -14.86
CA THR A 306 4.40 27.00 -15.61
C THR A 306 5.75 27.59 -15.97
N ASP A 307 6.11 28.76 -15.45
CA ASP A 307 7.35 29.50 -15.80
C ASP A 307 8.60 29.03 -15.03
N ARG A 308 8.42 28.13 -14.03
CA ARG A 308 9.48 27.66 -13.10
C ARG A 308 10.12 28.76 -12.24
N ASN A 309 9.48 29.89 -12.11
CA ASN A 309 9.98 30.97 -11.27
C ASN A 309 9.24 31.00 -9.93
N GLU A 310 9.90 30.59 -8.87
CA GLU A 310 9.28 30.57 -7.51
C GLU A 310 8.95 31.98 -6.98
N GLY A 311 9.41 33.05 -7.64
CA GLY A 311 9.08 34.43 -7.32
C GLY A 311 7.80 34.94 -7.98
N THR A 312 7.21 34.22 -8.88
CA THR A 312 5.93 34.51 -9.54
C THR A 312 4.85 33.54 -9.06
N ARG A 313 3.59 33.94 -9.23
CA ARG A 313 2.44 33.07 -8.90
C ARG A 313 1.19 33.52 -9.64
N TRP A 314 0.25 32.63 -9.77
CA TRP A 314 -1.13 32.93 -10.10
C TRP A 314 -2.03 32.73 -8.88
N ALA A 315 -2.99 33.59 -8.67
CA ALA A 315 -4.06 33.43 -7.69
C ALA A 315 -5.42 33.70 -8.37
N SER A 316 -6.38 32.83 -8.12
CA SER A 316 -7.77 33.00 -8.50
C SER A 316 -8.44 34.07 -7.65
N GLN A 317 -9.60 34.57 -8.09
CA GLN A 317 -10.51 35.26 -7.19
C GLN A 317 -10.93 34.34 -6.03
N THR A 318 -11.37 34.95 -4.93
CA THR A 318 -11.85 34.19 -3.77
C THR A 318 -13.16 33.51 -4.12
N GLY A 319 -13.18 32.19 -4.08
CA GLY A 319 -14.38 31.39 -4.36
C GLY A 319 -14.10 29.90 -4.27
N ASP A 320 -15.17 29.14 -4.10
CA ASP A 320 -15.15 27.70 -4.30
C ASP A 320 -15.32 27.40 -5.80
N ASN A 321 -14.79 26.28 -6.28
CA ASN A 321 -14.83 25.85 -7.68
C ASN A 321 -13.94 26.61 -8.67
N GLU A 322 -12.89 27.24 -8.18
CA GLU A 322 -11.84 27.78 -9.03
C GLU A 322 -11.01 26.66 -9.67
N TRP A 323 -10.54 26.89 -10.90
CA TRP A 323 -9.78 25.89 -11.63
C TRP A 323 -8.74 26.52 -12.56
N LEU A 324 -7.76 25.72 -12.88
CA LEU A 324 -6.83 25.96 -13.99
C LEU A 324 -6.62 24.66 -14.76
N TYR A 325 -6.31 24.77 -16.05
CA TYR A 325 -5.75 23.63 -16.79
C TYR A 325 -4.59 24.07 -17.68
N ILE A 326 -3.69 23.11 -17.91
CA ILE A 326 -2.49 23.27 -18.75
C ILE A 326 -2.74 22.49 -20.04
N ASP A 327 -2.48 23.11 -21.20
CA ASP A 327 -2.45 22.44 -22.50
C ASP A 327 -1.03 21.97 -22.81
N LEU A 328 -0.77 20.68 -22.70
CA LEU A 328 0.52 20.07 -23.04
C LEU A 328 0.78 20.02 -24.56
N GLN A 329 -0.20 20.51 -25.37
CA GLN A 329 -0.17 20.66 -26.84
C GLN A 329 -0.22 19.35 -27.62
N GLN A 330 0.04 18.22 -26.98
CA GLN A 330 -0.11 16.86 -27.52
C GLN A 330 -0.40 15.85 -26.41
N PRO A 331 -1.06 14.74 -26.71
CA PRO A 331 -1.23 13.68 -25.72
C PRO A 331 0.11 13.04 -25.35
N VAL A 332 0.44 13.08 -24.05
CA VAL A 332 1.65 12.48 -23.44
C VAL A 332 1.29 11.63 -22.27
N ASN A 333 2.16 10.73 -21.88
CA ASN A 333 1.98 9.97 -20.64
C ASN A 333 2.28 10.85 -19.43
N ILE A 334 1.36 10.88 -18.48
CA ILE A 334 1.41 11.67 -17.25
C ILE A 334 1.23 10.69 -16.09
N TYR A 335 2.09 10.75 -15.10
CA TYR A 335 2.02 9.91 -13.90
C TYR A 335 2.04 10.72 -12.59
N GLY A 336 2.06 12.04 -12.69
CA GLY A 336 2.02 12.88 -11.51
C GLY A 336 1.97 14.35 -11.83
N VAL A 337 1.68 15.15 -10.81
CA VAL A 337 1.64 16.61 -10.83
C VAL A 337 2.35 17.13 -9.59
N GLY A 338 3.35 18.00 -9.78
CA GLY A 338 3.96 18.78 -8.72
C GLY A 338 3.23 20.11 -8.55
N LEU A 339 2.79 20.44 -7.36
CA LEU A 339 2.16 21.73 -7.01
C LEU A 339 3.02 22.44 -5.97
N ASN A 340 3.15 23.74 -6.11
CA ASN A 340 3.78 24.60 -5.11
C ASN A 340 2.79 25.66 -4.64
N TRP A 341 2.13 25.39 -3.51
CA TRP A 341 1.17 26.27 -2.89
C TRP A 341 1.87 27.31 -2.01
N GLU A 342 1.39 28.53 -2.06
CA GLU A 342 1.75 29.57 -1.10
C GLU A 342 1.01 29.39 0.23
N THR A 343 0.83 30.45 1.02
CA THR A 343 0.04 30.44 2.26
C THR A 343 -1.46 30.24 1.99
N ALA A 344 -1.96 30.70 0.85
CA ALA A 344 -3.29 30.38 0.36
C ALA A 344 -3.25 29.15 -0.53
N TYR A 345 -4.04 28.14 -0.20
CA TYR A 345 -4.06 26.84 -0.89
C TYR A 345 -5.45 26.22 -0.95
N GLY A 346 -5.67 25.33 -1.91
CA GLY A 346 -6.88 24.54 -2.00
C GLY A 346 -6.97 23.55 -0.83
N LYS A 347 -8.02 23.62 -0.01
CA LYS A 347 -8.26 22.67 1.08
C LYS A 347 -8.68 21.30 0.57
N GLU A 348 -9.51 21.31 -0.47
CA GLU A 348 -9.94 20.13 -1.19
C GLU A 348 -9.90 20.42 -2.68
N TYR A 349 -9.28 19.54 -3.46
CA TYR A 349 -9.17 19.72 -4.91
C TYR A 349 -8.91 18.41 -5.64
N LYS A 350 -9.11 18.43 -6.96
CA LYS A 350 -8.91 17.26 -7.82
C LYS A 350 -7.87 17.56 -8.88
N ILE A 351 -7.15 16.51 -9.28
CA ILE A 351 -6.40 16.51 -10.52
C ILE A 351 -7.22 15.74 -11.53
N GLN A 352 -7.47 16.37 -12.67
CA GLN A 352 -8.25 15.82 -13.77
C GLN A 352 -7.43 15.90 -15.06
N VAL A 353 -7.69 14.95 -15.96
CA VAL A 353 -7.05 14.91 -17.28
C VAL A 353 -8.10 14.86 -18.37
N SER A 354 -7.72 15.32 -19.57
CA SER A 354 -8.59 15.34 -20.74
C SER A 354 -7.79 15.30 -22.04
N ASN A 355 -8.42 14.86 -23.13
CA ASN A 355 -7.87 14.98 -24.49
C ASN A 355 -8.56 16.04 -25.34
N ASP A 356 -9.66 16.63 -24.87
CA ASP A 356 -10.48 17.63 -25.61
C ASP A 356 -10.81 18.90 -24.81
N ALA A 357 -10.34 18.99 -23.57
CA ALA A 357 -10.65 20.07 -22.61
C ALA A 357 -12.15 20.24 -22.28
N GLN A 358 -12.98 19.27 -22.62
CA GLN A 358 -14.43 19.27 -22.37
C GLN A 358 -14.83 18.10 -21.45
N HIS A 359 -14.31 16.90 -21.71
CA HIS A 359 -14.57 15.71 -20.92
C HIS A 359 -13.37 15.43 -20.01
N TRP A 360 -13.60 15.52 -18.70
CA TRP A 360 -12.56 15.41 -17.67
C TRP A 360 -12.69 14.11 -16.88
N GLN A 361 -11.58 13.43 -16.70
CA GLN A 361 -11.43 12.23 -15.88
C GLN A 361 -10.68 12.59 -14.61
N ASP A 362 -11.24 12.25 -13.44
CA ASP A 362 -10.54 12.37 -12.16
C ASP A 362 -9.41 11.34 -12.10
N VAL A 363 -8.19 11.79 -11.81
CA VAL A 363 -7.02 10.92 -11.63
C VAL A 363 -6.45 11.00 -10.21
N TYR A 364 -6.75 12.09 -9.49
CA TYR A 364 -6.37 12.23 -8.09
C TYR A 364 -7.36 13.14 -7.35
N HIS A 365 -7.61 12.85 -6.06
CA HIS A 365 -8.45 13.68 -5.19
C HIS A 365 -7.73 13.96 -3.87
N VAL A 366 -7.43 15.23 -3.61
CA VAL A 366 -6.87 15.70 -2.35
C VAL A 366 -7.99 16.20 -1.46
N GLN A 367 -8.24 15.51 -0.35
CA GLN A 367 -9.27 15.85 0.64
C GLN A 367 -8.76 16.79 1.74
N SER A 368 -7.46 16.89 1.92
CA SER A 368 -6.83 17.74 2.93
C SER A 368 -5.54 18.33 2.36
N GLY A 369 -5.69 19.41 1.60
CA GLY A 369 -4.57 20.14 1.03
C GLY A 369 -3.71 20.84 2.08
N LYS A 370 -2.47 21.12 1.72
CA LYS A 370 -1.45 21.75 2.58
C LYS A 370 -0.72 22.83 1.78
N THR A 371 -0.13 23.79 2.49
CA THR A 371 0.80 24.77 1.91
C THR A 371 2.12 24.12 1.48
N GLY A 372 2.85 24.77 0.58
CA GLY A 372 4.17 24.34 0.11
C GLY A 372 4.11 23.33 -1.05
N LYS A 373 5.22 22.63 -1.25
CA LYS A 373 5.38 21.70 -2.37
C LYS A 373 4.67 20.37 -2.07
N GLN A 374 3.90 19.92 -3.07
CA GLN A 374 3.19 18.63 -3.03
C GLN A 374 3.42 17.92 -4.37
N ASP A 375 3.89 16.69 -4.30
CA ASP A 375 4.02 15.80 -5.45
C ASP A 375 2.90 14.76 -5.37
N LEU A 376 2.01 14.78 -6.36
CA LEU A 376 0.83 13.92 -6.45
C LEU A 376 1.06 12.92 -7.57
N PHE A 377 1.19 11.64 -7.24
CA PHE A 377 1.39 10.57 -8.20
C PHE A 377 0.11 9.75 -8.39
N PHE A 378 -0.13 9.32 -9.61
CA PHE A 378 -1.29 8.51 -10.00
C PHE A 378 -0.88 7.54 -11.13
N ASP A 379 -1.76 6.60 -11.47
CA ASP A 379 -1.51 5.65 -12.54
C ASP A 379 -1.30 6.36 -13.88
N ASP A 380 -0.38 5.83 -14.69
CA ASP A 380 -0.06 6.39 -16.00
C ASP A 380 -1.32 6.60 -16.84
N VAL A 381 -1.50 7.83 -17.28
CA VAL A 381 -2.59 8.20 -18.15
C VAL A 381 -2.08 9.00 -19.34
N LYS A 382 -2.58 8.69 -20.52
CA LYS A 382 -2.24 9.43 -21.75
C LYS A 382 -3.26 10.54 -21.99
N ALA A 383 -2.84 11.79 -21.80
CA ALA A 383 -3.71 12.96 -21.97
C ALA A 383 -2.96 14.17 -22.50
N ARG A 384 -3.72 15.12 -23.06
CA ARG A 384 -3.21 16.40 -23.55
C ARG A 384 -3.38 17.53 -22.51
N TYR A 385 -4.43 17.49 -21.71
CA TYR A 385 -4.77 18.55 -20.77
C TYR A 385 -4.74 18.02 -19.34
N VAL A 386 -4.22 18.84 -18.42
CA VAL A 386 -4.19 18.56 -16.98
C VAL A 386 -4.87 19.72 -16.25
N LYS A 387 -5.89 19.42 -15.43
CA LYS A 387 -6.70 20.42 -14.70
C LYS A 387 -6.60 20.19 -13.20
#